data_d327fd4f26e816dade9d8e45b5f35632
#
_entry.id   d327fd4f26e816dade9d8e45b5f35632
#
_cell.length_a   1.000
_cell.length_b   1.000
_cell.length_c   1.000
_cell.angle_alpha   90.00
_cell.angle_beta   90.00
_cell.angle_gamma   90.00
#
_symmetry.space_group_name_H-M   'P 1'
#
loop_
_entity.id
_entity.type
_entity.pdbx_description
1 polymer ?
#
loop_
_entity_poly.entity_id
_entity_poly.type
_entity_poly.pdbx_seq_one_letter_code
_entity_poly.pdbx_strand_id
1 'polypeptide(L)'
;MIGYFCGQWMAAGRMSLPLDDVGFRQGVTAVERLRTHGGKLRFAKRHLQRWQHTINTLSIENLASTSELLGLLDEILVRNQDAIKTLGDVALTIVATPGSQRDIPTLAIQIVLIDHGKVDRFRSSGQPIMITDVVQPPCESWSRQIKVRSRIHYYLADRAARAHHSDAIGVLADADGTITEASTCNLAIVKAGTIISPPAESVLAGITQSVIEEIASSQNINWKKRPLSPQDLRTADEVLMMGTTTGLWFASAVDEVDFKQKTRPVYLQLQSEFQRILLAGKAS
;
A
#
# COMPACT_ATOMS: atom_id res chain seq x y z
N MET A 1 7.60 -5.79 -21.03
CA MET A 1 8.16 -4.61 -20.34
C MET A 1 9.56 -4.90 -19.88
N ILE A 2 10.41 -3.86 -19.85
CA ILE A 2 11.78 -3.91 -19.33
C ILE A 2 11.74 -3.65 -17.83
N GLY A 3 12.51 -4.41 -17.06
CA GLY A 3 12.77 -4.20 -15.62
C GLY A 3 14.27 -4.10 -15.36
N TYR A 4 14.62 -3.70 -14.14
CA TYR A 4 16.00 -3.65 -13.64
C TYR A 4 16.23 -4.78 -12.65
N PHE A 5 17.31 -5.52 -12.80
CA PHE A 5 17.67 -6.63 -11.93
C PHE A 5 19.19 -6.69 -11.74
N CYS A 6 19.65 -6.49 -10.51
CA CYS A 6 21.07 -6.61 -10.12
C CYS A 6 22.05 -5.96 -11.10
N GLY A 7 21.86 -4.68 -11.42
CA GLY A 7 22.74 -3.92 -12.31
C GLY A 7 22.40 -4.03 -13.80
N GLN A 8 21.41 -4.82 -14.20
CA GLN A 8 21.09 -5.08 -15.60
C GLN A 8 19.64 -4.72 -15.95
N TRP A 9 19.45 -4.16 -17.15
CA TRP A 9 18.13 -3.97 -17.77
C TRP A 9 17.76 -5.22 -18.58
N MET A 10 16.61 -5.81 -18.30
CA MET A 10 16.16 -7.03 -18.99
C MET A 10 14.65 -7.10 -19.09
N ALA A 11 14.13 -8.04 -19.87
CA ALA A 11 12.70 -8.33 -19.88
C ALA A 11 12.23 -8.78 -18.48
N ALA A 12 11.19 -8.13 -17.95
CA ALA A 12 10.72 -8.37 -16.58
C ALA A 12 10.38 -9.85 -16.31
N GLY A 13 9.86 -10.57 -17.30
CA GLY A 13 9.57 -11.99 -17.18
C GLY A 13 10.81 -12.93 -17.15
N ARG A 14 12.02 -12.36 -17.30
CA ARG A 14 13.28 -13.13 -17.18
C ARG A 14 13.97 -12.92 -15.84
N MET A 15 13.47 -12.00 -15.00
CA MET A 15 13.99 -11.80 -13.65
C MET A 15 13.62 -12.99 -12.78
N SER A 16 14.58 -13.56 -12.07
CA SER A 16 14.37 -14.71 -11.19
C SER A 16 15.25 -14.64 -9.96
N LEU A 17 14.73 -15.10 -8.83
CA LEU A 17 15.48 -15.28 -7.60
C LEU A 17 16.01 -16.71 -7.53
N PRO A 18 17.26 -16.94 -7.15
CA PRO A 18 17.77 -18.27 -6.80
C PRO A 18 16.99 -18.87 -5.60
N LEU A 19 16.87 -20.18 -5.55
CA LEU A 19 16.20 -20.87 -4.44
C LEU A 19 16.94 -20.74 -3.09
N ASP A 20 18.22 -20.45 -3.12
CA ASP A 20 19.07 -20.21 -1.95
C ASP A 20 19.11 -18.75 -1.50
N ASP A 21 18.43 -17.82 -2.23
CA ASP A 21 18.26 -16.45 -1.80
C ASP A 21 17.52 -16.37 -0.45
N VAL A 22 18.06 -15.60 0.50
CA VAL A 22 17.50 -15.44 1.85
C VAL A 22 16.07 -14.88 1.80
N GLY A 23 15.77 -14.04 0.80
CA GLY A 23 14.42 -13.53 0.56
C GLY A 23 13.41 -14.64 0.26
N PHE A 24 13.82 -15.68 -0.47
CA PHE A 24 12.98 -16.85 -0.71
C PHE A 24 12.97 -17.80 0.50
N ARG A 25 14.16 -18.16 1.03
CA ARG A 25 14.28 -19.17 2.11
C ARG A 25 13.66 -18.74 3.43
N GLN A 26 13.75 -17.45 3.78
CA GLN A 26 13.36 -16.93 5.11
C GLN A 26 12.31 -15.81 5.01
N GLY A 27 11.88 -15.43 3.81
CA GLY A 27 10.93 -14.33 3.62
C GLY A 27 11.50 -12.93 3.88
N VAL A 28 12.83 -12.78 4.01
CA VAL A 28 13.49 -11.48 4.26
C VAL A 28 13.54 -10.69 2.95
N THR A 29 12.45 -10.02 2.64
CA THR A 29 12.28 -9.29 1.38
C THR A 29 11.68 -7.92 1.63
N ALA A 30 12.49 -6.88 1.49
CA ALA A 30 12.00 -5.50 1.45
C ALA A 30 11.20 -5.25 0.17
N VAL A 31 10.13 -4.50 0.26
CA VAL A 31 9.34 -4.10 -0.92
C VAL A 31 8.88 -2.66 -0.80
N GLU A 32 8.95 -1.92 -1.91
CA GLU A 32 8.27 -0.64 -1.99
C GLU A 32 7.41 -0.58 -3.24
N ARG A 33 6.28 0.15 -3.17
CA ARG A 33 5.36 0.30 -4.28
C ARG A 33 5.02 1.75 -4.52
N LEU A 34 5.33 2.20 -5.72
CA LEU A 34 5.01 3.53 -6.21
C LEU A 34 3.96 3.44 -7.32
N ARG A 35 3.36 4.56 -7.66
CA ARG A 35 2.42 4.68 -8.78
C ARG A 35 2.66 5.98 -9.54
N THR A 36 2.45 5.95 -10.87
CA THR A 36 2.35 7.17 -11.68
C THR A 36 0.93 7.75 -11.62
N HIS A 37 0.85 9.06 -11.77
CA HIS A 37 -0.38 9.81 -12.00
C HIS A 37 -0.10 10.84 -13.10
N GLY A 38 -0.77 10.71 -14.22
CA GLY A 38 -0.45 11.48 -15.43
C GLY A 38 0.98 11.21 -15.92
N GLY A 39 1.42 9.95 -15.87
CA GLY A 39 2.74 9.50 -16.30
C GLY A 39 3.90 9.87 -15.38
N LYS A 40 3.68 10.55 -14.24
CA LYS A 40 4.71 11.00 -13.30
C LYS A 40 4.58 10.29 -11.95
N LEU A 41 5.68 9.86 -11.36
CA LEU A 41 5.70 9.33 -10.00
C LEU A 41 5.26 10.39 -9.01
N ARG A 42 4.38 10.01 -8.07
CA ARG A 42 3.94 10.88 -6.98
C ARG A 42 4.49 10.38 -5.65
N PHE A 43 4.86 11.33 -4.80
CA PHE A 43 5.39 11.07 -3.45
C PHE A 43 6.62 10.16 -3.43
N ALA A 44 7.43 10.16 -4.50
CA ALA A 44 8.58 9.26 -4.65
C ALA A 44 9.56 9.37 -3.48
N LYS A 45 9.86 10.59 -3.00
CA LYS A 45 10.74 10.80 -1.84
C LYS A 45 10.21 10.14 -0.57
N ARG A 46 8.90 10.26 -0.28
CA ARG A 46 8.28 9.63 0.91
C ARG A 46 8.34 8.10 0.82
N HIS A 47 8.09 7.54 -0.36
CA HIS A 47 8.23 6.12 -0.63
C HIS A 47 9.66 5.65 -0.41
N LEU A 48 10.66 6.37 -0.91
CA LEU A 48 12.07 6.02 -0.75
C LEU A 48 12.57 6.22 0.69
N GLN A 49 12.02 7.17 1.46
CA GLN A 49 12.29 7.28 2.90
C GLN A 49 11.80 6.04 3.66
N ARG A 50 10.58 5.55 3.38
CA ARG A 50 10.07 4.32 3.97
C ARG A 50 10.86 3.10 3.50
N TRP A 51 11.25 3.04 2.24
CA TRP A 51 12.16 2.04 1.70
C TRP A 51 13.47 2.00 2.48
N GLN A 52 14.11 3.15 2.66
CA GLN A 52 15.36 3.25 3.41
C GLN A 52 15.21 2.74 4.87
N HIS A 53 14.11 3.12 5.53
CA HIS A 53 13.80 2.60 6.86
C HIS A 53 13.66 1.07 6.84
N THR A 54 12.98 0.51 5.85
CA THR A 54 12.78 -0.95 5.73
C THR A 54 14.09 -1.68 5.52
N ILE A 55 14.95 -1.25 4.57
CA ILE A 55 16.22 -1.94 4.29
C ILE A 55 17.20 -1.82 5.45
N ASN A 56 17.24 -0.67 6.14
CA ASN A 56 18.06 -0.48 7.34
C ASN A 56 17.63 -1.44 8.47
N THR A 57 16.32 -1.54 8.72
CA THR A 57 15.79 -2.45 9.75
C THR A 57 16.08 -3.93 9.45
N LEU A 58 16.08 -4.30 8.16
CA LEU A 58 16.40 -5.66 7.70
C LEU A 58 17.91 -5.87 7.51
N SER A 59 18.75 -4.86 7.75
CA SER A 59 20.19 -4.91 7.52
C SER A 59 20.56 -5.40 6.11
N ILE A 60 19.84 -4.92 5.09
CA ILE A 60 20.16 -5.17 3.68
C ILE A 60 21.08 -4.05 3.22
N GLU A 61 22.37 -4.35 3.17
CA GLU A 61 23.43 -3.40 2.83
C GLU A 61 23.78 -3.44 1.33
N ASN A 62 24.67 -2.55 0.90
CA ASN A 62 25.20 -2.48 -0.48
C ASN A 62 24.15 -2.33 -1.59
N LEU A 63 23.01 -1.71 -1.27
CA LEU A 63 21.97 -1.35 -2.24
C LEU A 63 22.24 0.05 -2.83
N ALA A 64 21.63 0.32 -3.98
CA ALA A 64 21.65 1.65 -4.58
C ALA A 64 21.13 2.71 -3.60
N SER A 65 21.79 3.87 -3.56
CA SER A 65 21.38 5.03 -2.79
C SER A 65 20.00 5.56 -3.21
N THR A 66 19.38 6.38 -2.39
CA THR A 66 18.10 7.01 -2.72
C THR A 66 18.15 7.81 -4.03
N SER A 67 19.27 8.50 -4.31
CA SER A 67 19.43 9.25 -5.57
C SER A 67 19.58 8.34 -6.79
N GLU A 68 20.34 7.26 -6.67
CA GLU A 68 20.46 6.25 -7.73
C GLU A 68 19.12 5.55 -7.97
N LEU A 69 18.39 5.20 -6.92
CA LEU A 69 17.04 4.62 -7.06
C LEU A 69 16.09 5.56 -7.79
N LEU A 70 16.10 6.87 -7.50
CA LEU A 70 15.31 7.85 -8.26
C LEU A 70 15.67 7.83 -9.75
N GLY A 71 16.96 7.82 -10.09
CA GLY A 71 17.41 7.70 -11.47
C GLY A 71 16.94 6.42 -12.15
N LEU A 72 17.02 5.27 -11.45
CA LEU A 72 16.53 3.98 -11.97
C LEU A 72 14.99 3.98 -12.16
N LEU A 73 14.23 4.64 -11.27
CA LEU A 73 12.79 4.77 -11.38
C LEU A 73 12.39 5.65 -12.57
N ASP A 74 13.13 6.72 -12.84
CA ASP A 74 12.90 7.56 -14.02
C ASP A 74 13.28 6.81 -15.31
N GLU A 75 14.41 6.11 -15.31
CA GLU A 75 14.89 5.35 -16.47
C GLU A 75 13.93 4.19 -16.83
N ILE A 76 13.40 3.45 -15.87
CA ILE A 76 12.43 2.37 -16.18
C ILE A 76 11.17 2.90 -16.85
N LEU A 77 10.71 4.11 -16.50
CA LEU A 77 9.57 4.76 -17.17
C LEU A 77 9.94 5.13 -18.60
N VAL A 78 11.12 5.69 -18.84
CA VAL A 78 11.61 6.02 -20.19
C VAL A 78 11.73 4.78 -21.07
N ARG A 79 12.34 3.70 -20.56
CA ARG A 79 12.51 2.43 -21.29
C ARG A 79 11.19 1.74 -21.65
N ASN A 80 10.11 2.07 -20.98
CA ASN A 80 8.78 1.49 -21.20
C ASN A 80 7.75 2.53 -21.69
N GLN A 81 8.19 3.72 -22.13
CA GLN A 81 7.30 4.84 -22.46
C GLN A 81 6.19 4.51 -23.47
N ASP A 82 6.50 3.69 -24.49
CA ASP A 82 5.52 3.34 -25.52
C ASP A 82 4.42 2.40 -24.98
N ALA A 83 4.80 1.47 -24.12
CA ALA A 83 3.81 0.64 -23.42
C ALA A 83 2.97 1.48 -22.45
N ILE A 84 3.58 2.41 -21.71
CA ILE A 84 2.90 3.28 -20.76
C ILE A 84 1.91 4.22 -21.47
N LYS A 85 2.27 4.76 -22.65
CA LYS A 85 1.34 5.57 -23.46
C LYS A 85 0.03 4.83 -23.78
N THR A 86 0.13 3.51 -24.04
CA THR A 86 -1.02 2.68 -24.36
C THR A 86 -1.81 2.23 -23.13
N LEU A 87 -1.09 1.91 -22.04
CA LEU A 87 -1.65 1.31 -20.83
C LEU A 87 -2.13 2.34 -19.80
N GLY A 88 -1.71 3.61 -19.93
CA GLY A 88 -1.96 4.66 -18.96
C GLY A 88 -1.01 4.57 -17.74
N ASP A 89 -1.47 5.06 -16.61
CA ASP A 89 -0.70 5.04 -15.37
C ASP A 89 -0.35 3.62 -14.91
N VAL A 90 0.87 3.46 -14.39
CA VAL A 90 1.41 2.18 -13.95
C VAL A 90 1.88 2.24 -12.50
N ALA A 91 2.05 1.08 -11.89
CA ALA A 91 2.73 0.95 -10.62
C ALA A 91 4.17 0.44 -10.83
N LEU A 92 5.09 0.88 -9.96
CA LEU A 92 6.43 0.36 -9.88
C LEU A 92 6.59 -0.40 -8.57
N THR A 93 7.30 -1.52 -8.60
CA THR A 93 7.65 -2.25 -7.39
C THR A 93 9.16 -2.37 -7.32
N ILE A 94 9.74 -1.91 -6.21
CA ILE A 94 11.13 -2.12 -5.83
C ILE A 94 11.13 -3.33 -4.87
N VAL A 95 12.04 -4.25 -5.09
CA VAL A 95 12.23 -5.44 -4.23
C VAL A 95 13.71 -5.58 -3.93
N ALA A 96 14.07 -5.83 -2.67
CA ALA A 96 15.41 -6.24 -2.32
C ALA A 96 15.40 -7.37 -1.30
N THR A 97 16.43 -8.21 -1.38
CA THR A 97 16.71 -9.27 -0.43
C THR A 97 18.19 -9.23 -0.03
N PRO A 98 18.61 -9.90 1.05
CA PRO A 98 20.03 -10.06 1.38
C PRO A 98 20.82 -10.84 0.32
N GLY A 99 20.14 -11.48 -0.68
CA GLY A 99 20.79 -12.31 -1.70
C GLY A 99 21.10 -13.73 -1.25
N SER A 100 21.82 -14.46 -2.10
CA SER A 100 22.31 -15.83 -1.82
C SER A 100 23.71 -15.83 -1.22
N GLN A 101 24.48 -14.78 -1.42
CA GLN A 101 25.86 -14.63 -0.93
C GLN A 101 25.92 -13.43 0.00
N ARG A 102 26.80 -13.52 0.98
CA ARG A 102 27.06 -12.43 1.91
C ARG A 102 27.47 -11.18 1.15
N ASP A 103 26.93 -10.03 1.55
CA ASP A 103 27.24 -8.69 1.02
C ASP A 103 26.89 -8.46 -0.47
N ILE A 104 26.13 -9.39 -1.10
CA ILE A 104 25.65 -9.27 -2.48
C ILE A 104 24.11 -9.34 -2.48
N PRO A 105 23.45 -8.20 -2.21
CA PRO A 105 21.98 -8.18 -2.16
C PRO A 105 21.38 -8.31 -3.56
N THR A 106 20.18 -8.86 -3.64
CA THR A 106 19.37 -8.78 -4.85
C THR A 106 18.56 -7.48 -4.84
N LEU A 107 18.60 -6.74 -5.95
CA LEU A 107 17.74 -5.57 -6.20
C LEU A 107 16.98 -5.75 -7.50
N ALA A 108 15.67 -5.63 -7.46
CA ALA A 108 14.80 -5.69 -8.63
C ALA A 108 13.83 -4.50 -8.65
N ILE A 109 13.62 -3.92 -9.84
CA ILE A 109 12.59 -2.90 -10.07
C ILE A 109 11.78 -3.32 -11.29
N GLN A 110 10.45 -3.37 -11.14
CA GLN A 110 9.56 -3.75 -12.24
C GLN A 110 8.32 -2.87 -12.30
N ILE A 111 7.80 -2.72 -13.52
CA ILE A 111 6.48 -2.15 -13.75
C ILE A 111 5.42 -3.23 -13.52
N VAL A 112 4.37 -2.85 -12.83
CA VAL A 112 3.19 -3.68 -12.60
C VAL A 112 1.97 -2.96 -13.15
N LEU A 113 1.21 -3.65 -13.98
CA LEU A 113 -0.02 -3.10 -14.55
C LEU A 113 -1.05 -2.82 -13.45
N ILE A 114 -1.78 -1.73 -13.64
CA ILE A 114 -2.91 -1.37 -12.79
C ILE A 114 -4.19 -1.75 -13.55
N ASP A 115 -5.07 -2.48 -12.89
CA ASP A 115 -6.45 -2.64 -13.35
C ASP A 115 -7.22 -1.34 -13.07
N HIS A 116 -7.20 -0.43 -14.03
CA HIS A 116 -7.85 0.87 -13.92
C HIS A 116 -9.37 0.72 -13.73
N GLY A 117 -10.01 -0.23 -14.41
CA GLY A 117 -11.44 -0.49 -14.26
C GLY A 117 -11.80 -0.91 -12.82
N LYS A 118 -10.96 -1.73 -12.20
CA LYS A 118 -11.13 -2.11 -10.79
C LYS A 118 -10.91 -0.93 -9.85
N VAL A 119 -9.89 -0.11 -10.10
CA VAL A 119 -9.62 1.12 -9.32
C VAL A 119 -10.82 2.07 -9.37
N ASP A 120 -11.35 2.33 -10.56
CA ASP A 120 -12.49 3.24 -10.75
C ASP A 120 -13.76 2.68 -10.12
N ARG A 121 -14.00 1.38 -10.23
CA ARG A 121 -15.12 0.71 -9.56
C ARG A 121 -15.02 0.84 -8.03
N PHE A 122 -13.83 0.66 -7.44
CA PHE A 122 -13.67 0.79 -5.99
C PHE A 122 -13.84 2.24 -5.50
N ARG A 123 -13.44 3.22 -6.31
CA ARG A 123 -13.65 4.64 -5.98
C ARG A 123 -15.11 5.08 -6.11
N SER A 124 -15.83 4.53 -7.06
CA SER A 124 -17.25 4.90 -7.33
C SER A 124 -18.24 4.10 -6.50
N SER A 125 -18.01 2.79 -6.35
CA SER A 125 -18.96 1.86 -5.75
C SER A 125 -18.50 1.29 -4.40
N GLY A 126 -17.24 1.55 -4.01
CA GLY A 126 -16.63 1.00 -2.81
C GLY A 126 -16.16 -0.44 -2.97
N GLN A 127 -15.47 -0.93 -1.97
CA GLN A 127 -14.99 -2.31 -1.88
C GLN A 127 -15.54 -2.96 -0.61
N PRO A 128 -16.13 -4.17 -0.66
CA PRO A 128 -16.51 -4.87 0.55
C PRO A 128 -15.25 -5.26 1.35
N ILE A 129 -15.33 -5.13 2.66
CA ILE A 129 -14.29 -5.59 3.59
C ILE A 129 -14.88 -6.62 4.54
N MET A 130 -14.05 -7.56 4.97
CA MET A 130 -14.40 -8.58 5.94
C MET A 130 -13.38 -8.60 7.07
N ILE A 131 -13.86 -8.49 8.30
CA ILE A 131 -13.03 -8.68 9.49
C ILE A 131 -12.79 -10.17 9.64
N THR A 132 -11.55 -10.61 9.66
CA THR A 132 -11.17 -12.03 9.67
C THR A 132 -10.61 -12.45 11.03
N ASP A 133 -10.65 -13.75 11.32
CA ASP A 133 -10.03 -14.33 12.51
C ASP A 133 -8.50 -14.49 12.38
N VAL A 134 -7.93 -14.02 11.26
CA VAL A 134 -6.48 -14.07 11.03
C VAL A 134 -5.82 -12.96 11.83
N VAL A 135 -5.03 -13.33 12.83
CA VAL A 135 -4.34 -12.39 13.71
C VAL A 135 -3.13 -11.81 13.01
N GLN A 136 -2.94 -10.50 13.16
CA GLN A 136 -1.73 -9.80 12.75
C GLN A 136 -0.55 -10.28 13.59
N PRO A 137 0.63 -10.57 12.99
CA PRO A 137 1.82 -10.91 13.79
C PRO A 137 2.10 -9.84 14.85
N PRO A 138 2.46 -10.23 16.09
CA PRO A 138 2.75 -9.27 17.16
C PRO A 138 3.84 -8.26 16.75
N CYS A 139 3.69 -7.01 17.17
CA CYS A 139 4.67 -5.95 16.86
C CYS A 139 6.05 -6.20 17.52
N GLU A 140 6.09 -7.04 18.53
CA GLU A 140 7.30 -7.51 19.20
C GLU A 140 8.11 -8.47 18.32
N SER A 141 7.49 -9.16 17.35
CA SER A 141 8.17 -10.07 16.42
C SER A 141 9.03 -9.30 15.42
N TRP A 142 8.48 -8.25 14.85
CA TRP A 142 9.16 -7.26 14.01
C TRP A 142 8.29 -5.99 13.85
N SER A 143 8.94 -4.86 13.58
CA SER A 143 8.24 -3.58 13.39
C SER A 143 7.23 -3.63 12.24
N ARG A 144 5.99 -3.26 12.51
CA ARG A 144 4.95 -3.10 11.48
C ARG A 144 5.20 -1.91 10.54
N GLN A 145 6.16 -1.05 10.88
CA GLN A 145 6.54 0.10 10.06
C GLN A 145 7.37 -0.30 8.83
N ILE A 146 7.94 -1.52 8.80
CA ILE A 146 8.69 -2.04 7.64
C ILE A 146 7.74 -2.67 6.63
N LYS A 147 8.02 -2.43 5.35
CA LYS A 147 7.23 -2.98 4.25
C LYS A 147 7.93 -4.20 3.65
N VAL A 148 7.41 -5.39 3.95
CA VAL A 148 8.02 -6.69 3.61
C VAL A 148 7.09 -7.60 2.80
N ARG A 149 7.66 -8.67 2.24
CA ARG A 149 6.90 -9.74 1.56
C ARG A 149 6.58 -10.94 2.45
N SER A 150 6.90 -10.93 3.72
CA SER A 150 6.42 -11.90 4.72
C SER A 150 4.92 -11.66 4.99
N ARG A 151 4.05 -12.18 4.12
CA ARG A 151 2.64 -11.75 3.99
C ARG A 151 1.63 -12.90 4.10
N ILE A 152 1.99 -13.99 4.81
CA ILE A 152 1.12 -15.16 4.94
C ILE A 152 -0.23 -14.79 5.56
N HIS A 153 -0.22 -13.99 6.63
CA HIS A 153 -1.42 -13.50 7.32
C HIS A 153 -2.35 -12.73 6.38
N TYR A 154 -1.83 -11.81 5.57
CA TYR A 154 -2.64 -11.09 4.57
C TYR A 154 -3.22 -12.02 3.50
N TYR A 155 -2.43 -13.01 3.04
CA TYR A 155 -2.91 -14.00 2.07
C TYR A 155 -4.07 -14.80 2.63
N LEU A 156 -3.97 -15.26 3.88
CA LEU A 156 -5.01 -16.04 4.54
C LEU A 156 -6.27 -15.19 4.77
N ALA A 157 -6.12 -13.94 5.23
CA ALA A 157 -7.22 -13.01 5.43
C ALA A 157 -7.96 -12.70 4.11
N ASP A 158 -7.21 -12.38 3.04
CA ASP A 158 -7.81 -12.14 1.73
C ASP A 158 -8.51 -13.38 1.17
N ARG A 159 -7.95 -14.57 1.39
CA ARG A 159 -8.58 -15.84 0.98
C ARG A 159 -9.90 -16.06 1.72
N ALA A 160 -9.93 -15.83 3.04
CA ALA A 160 -11.14 -15.93 3.84
C ALA A 160 -12.21 -14.93 3.35
N ALA A 161 -11.84 -13.67 3.17
CA ALA A 161 -12.76 -12.64 2.69
C ALA A 161 -13.34 -12.95 1.31
N ARG A 162 -12.51 -13.42 0.38
CA ARG A 162 -12.94 -13.77 -0.99
C ARG A 162 -13.83 -15.00 -1.08
N ALA A 163 -13.85 -15.85 -0.07
CA ALA A 163 -14.81 -16.95 0.00
C ALA A 163 -16.27 -16.44 0.17
N HIS A 164 -16.46 -15.23 0.71
CA HIS A 164 -17.76 -14.60 0.88
C HIS A 164 -18.11 -13.65 -0.27
N HIS A 165 -17.14 -12.90 -0.79
CA HIS A 165 -17.34 -12.00 -1.92
C HIS A 165 -16.02 -11.83 -2.70
N SER A 166 -16.04 -12.04 -4.02
CA SER A 166 -14.86 -12.09 -4.89
C SER A 166 -13.97 -10.83 -4.84
N ASP A 167 -14.55 -9.65 -4.61
CA ASP A 167 -13.86 -8.38 -4.50
C ASP A 167 -13.52 -7.99 -3.05
N ALA A 168 -13.92 -8.80 -2.06
CA ALA A 168 -13.66 -8.50 -0.65
C ALA A 168 -12.16 -8.56 -0.32
N ILE A 169 -11.75 -7.70 0.61
CA ILE A 169 -10.42 -7.69 1.20
C ILE A 169 -10.53 -8.00 2.70
N GLY A 170 -9.61 -8.82 3.21
CA GLY A 170 -9.56 -9.19 4.61
C GLY A 170 -8.95 -8.08 5.47
N VAL A 171 -9.64 -7.72 6.53
CA VAL A 171 -9.16 -6.84 7.59
C VAL A 171 -8.61 -7.70 8.72
N LEU A 172 -7.42 -7.36 9.19
CA LEU A 172 -6.73 -8.04 10.27
C LEU A 172 -6.98 -7.34 11.60
N ALA A 173 -6.89 -8.11 12.67
CA ALA A 173 -6.90 -7.62 14.03
C ALA A 173 -5.71 -8.14 14.81
N ASP A 174 -5.37 -7.50 15.91
CA ASP A 174 -4.45 -8.00 16.91
C ASP A 174 -5.08 -9.11 17.75
N ALA A 175 -4.30 -9.81 18.56
CA ALA A 175 -4.76 -10.90 19.42
C ALA A 175 -5.84 -10.45 20.44
N ASP A 176 -5.87 -9.17 20.79
CA ASP A 176 -6.88 -8.57 21.66
C ASP A 176 -8.17 -8.15 20.90
N GLY A 177 -8.24 -8.41 19.60
CA GLY A 177 -9.36 -8.04 18.72
C GLY A 177 -9.31 -6.61 18.21
N THR A 178 -8.26 -5.85 18.49
CA THR A 178 -8.09 -4.48 17.96
C THR A 178 -7.79 -4.51 16.47
N ILE A 179 -8.58 -3.77 15.69
CA ILE A 179 -8.43 -3.67 14.23
C ILE A 179 -7.10 -3.00 13.86
N THR A 180 -6.43 -3.56 12.87
CA THR A 180 -5.17 -3.04 12.33
C THR A 180 -5.35 -2.51 10.90
N GLU A 181 -5.05 -3.28 9.90
CA GLU A 181 -5.09 -2.87 8.49
C GLU A 181 -5.52 -4.01 7.57
N ALA A 182 -5.64 -3.76 6.28
CA ALA A 182 -5.87 -4.78 5.26
C ALA A 182 -4.61 -5.02 4.42
N SER A 183 -4.62 -6.04 3.57
CA SER A 183 -3.45 -6.50 2.82
C SER A 183 -2.80 -5.42 1.93
N THR A 184 -3.56 -4.45 1.42
CA THR A 184 -3.05 -3.44 0.47
C THR A 184 -3.34 -2.00 0.87
N CYS A 185 -3.93 -1.79 2.04
CA CYS A 185 -4.33 -0.45 2.50
C CYS A 185 -4.38 -0.35 4.02
N ASN A 186 -4.14 0.86 4.49
CA ASN A 186 -4.57 1.30 5.81
C ASN A 186 -6.07 1.61 5.75
N LEU A 187 -6.71 1.66 6.90
CA LEU A 187 -8.11 2.04 7.02
C LEU A 187 -8.34 3.04 8.16
N ALA A 188 -9.39 3.82 8.05
CA ALA A 188 -9.89 4.71 9.09
C ALA A 188 -11.42 4.75 9.02
N ILE A 189 -12.06 5.00 10.14
CA ILE A 189 -13.50 5.25 10.18
C ILE A 189 -13.79 6.73 10.26
N VAL A 190 -14.98 7.14 9.82
CA VAL A 190 -15.56 8.46 10.13
C VAL A 190 -16.70 8.24 11.11
N LYS A 191 -16.71 9.02 12.18
CA LYS A 191 -17.79 9.04 13.16
C LYS A 191 -18.10 10.48 13.57
N ALA A 192 -19.32 10.93 13.34
CA ALA A 192 -19.75 12.30 13.59
C ALA A 192 -18.75 13.35 13.02
N GLY A 193 -18.32 13.17 11.76
CA GLY A 193 -17.39 14.06 11.07
C GLY A 193 -15.92 13.98 11.51
N THR A 194 -15.59 13.18 12.52
CA THR A 194 -14.20 12.94 12.95
C THR A 194 -13.66 11.67 12.30
N ILE A 195 -12.47 11.76 11.74
CA ILE A 195 -11.73 10.58 11.22
C ILE A 195 -10.99 9.94 12.38
N ILE A 196 -11.07 8.61 12.48
CA ILE A 196 -10.41 7.83 13.53
C ILE A 196 -9.68 6.67 12.87
N SER A 197 -8.37 6.58 13.06
CA SER A 197 -7.53 5.49 12.56
C SER A 197 -6.92 4.67 13.70
N PRO A 198 -6.47 3.44 13.43
CA PRO A 198 -5.62 2.71 14.38
C PRO A 198 -4.38 3.51 14.76
N PRO A 199 -3.75 3.21 15.92
CA PRO A 199 -2.48 3.79 16.32
C PRO A 199 -1.39 3.56 15.26
N ALA A 200 -0.46 4.50 15.11
CA ALA A 200 0.57 4.44 14.06
C ALA A 200 1.48 3.22 14.18
N GLU A 201 1.77 2.80 15.40
CA GLU A 201 2.60 1.61 15.72
C GLU A 201 1.92 0.29 15.37
N SER A 202 0.59 0.27 15.27
CA SER A 202 -0.20 -0.93 14.97
C SER A 202 -0.31 -1.27 13.49
N VAL A 203 0.11 -0.36 12.59
CA VAL A 203 -0.07 -0.48 11.14
C VAL A 203 1.17 -0.04 10.38
N LEU A 204 1.23 -0.36 9.09
CA LEU A 204 2.27 0.19 8.21
C LEU A 204 2.13 1.71 8.10
N ALA A 205 3.28 2.44 8.12
CA ALA A 205 3.32 3.87 7.84
C ALA A 205 2.92 4.17 6.39
N GLY A 206 1.61 4.26 6.14
CA GLY A 206 1.03 4.41 4.79
C GLY A 206 1.29 5.79 4.20
N ILE A 207 1.92 5.84 3.01
CA ILE A 207 2.18 7.13 2.33
C ILE A 207 0.87 7.80 1.92
N THR A 208 -0.09 7.03 1.39
CA THR A 208 -1.42 7.59 1.06
C THR A 208 -2.11 8.11 2.31
N GLN A 209 -2.08 7.36 3.42
CA GLN A 209 -2.67 7.80 4.68
C GLN A 209 -2.05 9.11 5.16
N SER A 210 -0.71 9.24 5.16
CA SER A 210 -0.07 10.49 5.59
C SER A 210 -0.48 11.70 4.76
N VAL A 211 -0.65 11.53 3.45
CA VAL A 211 -1.14 12.60 2.56
C VAL A 211 -2.60 12.95 2.87
N ILE A 212 -3.44 11.96 3.14
CA ILE A 212 -4.86 12.21 3.51
C ILE A 212 -4.97 12.87 4.89
N GLU A 213 -4.11 12.51 5.85
CA GLU A 213 -4.02 13.21 7.15
C GLU A 213 -3.66 14.71 6.97
N GLU A 214 -2.71 15.02 6.08
CA GLU A 214 -2.34 16.42 5.76
C GLU A 214 -3.50 17.17 5.10
N ILE A 215 -4.22 16.53 4.19
CA ILE A 215 -5.42 17.09 3.55
C ILE A 215 -6.50 17.34 4.60
N ALA A 216 -6.80 16.38 5.46
CA ALA A 216 -7.78 16.52 6.52
C ALA A 216 -7.44 17.72 7.44
N SER A 217 -6.17 17.85 7.86
CA SER A 217 -5.68 18.97 8.64
C SER A 217 -5.88 20.32 7.93
N SER A 218 -5.54 20.39 6.63
CA SER A 218 -5.70 21.63 5.84
C SER A 218 -7.16 22.03 5.64
N GLN A 219 -8.08 21.10 5.76
CA GLN A 219 -9.52 21.31 5.60
C GLN A 219 -10.27 21.36 6.96
N ASN A 220 -9.53 21.44 8.08
CA ASN A 220 -10.09 21.45 9.44
C ASN A 220 -10.95 20.23 9.76
N ILE A 221 -10.68 19.07 9.14
CA ILE A 221 -11.31 17.82 9.50
C ILE A 221 -10.49 17.16 10.62
N ASN A 222 -11.14 16.90 11.75
CA ASN A 222 -10.47 16.34 12.92
C ASN A 222 -10.04 14.90 12.67
N TRP A 223 -8.76 14.58 12.98
CA TRP A 223 -8.20 13.22 12.89
C TRP A 223 -7.69 12.77 14.25
N LYS A 224 -8.13 11.59 14.70
CA LYS A 224 -7.70 10.97 15.96
C LYS A 224 -7.09 9.60 15.70
N LYS A 225 -6.12 9.21 16.51
CA LYS A 225 -5.54 7.86 16.52
C LYS A 225 -5.93 7.17 17.81
N ARG A 226 -6.59 6.03 17.72
CA ARG A 226 -6.95 5.17 18.85
C ARG A 226 -7.20 3.74 18.39
N PRO A 227 -7.12 2.75 19.28
CA PRO A 227 -7.60 1.40 19.00
C PRO A 227 -9.04 1.42 18.45
N LEU A 228 -9.29 0.60 17.44
CA LEU A 228 -10.60 0.41 16.83
C LEU A 228 -11.07 -1.04 17.09
N SER A 229 -12.30 -1.19 17.52
CA SER A 229 -12.95 -2.50 17.64
C SER A 229 -13.64 -2.89 16.33
N PRO A 230 -13.97 -4.18 16.12
CA PRO A 230 -14.85 -4.60 15.03
C PRO A 230 -16.18 -3.83 14.99
N GLN A 231 -16.73 -3.51 16.16
CA GLN A 231 -17.99 -2.76 16.27
C GLN A 231 -17.82 -1.30 15.80
N ASP A 232 -16.67 -0.66 16.04
CA ASP A 232 -16.40 0.68 15.51
C ASP A 232 -16.51 0.71 13.97
N LEU A 233 -15.97 -0.32 13.28
CA LEU A 233 -16.07 -0.42 11.82
C LEU A 233 -17.53 -0.63 11.37
N ARG A 234 -18.26 -1.56 12.00
CA ARG A 234 -19.64 -1.88 11.61
C ARG A 234 -20.62 -0.73 11.84
N THR A 235 -20.34 0.15 12.81
CA THR A 235 -21.21 1.29 13.16
C THR A 235 -20.69 2.63 12.68
N ALA A 236 -19.60 2.66 11.91
CA ALA A 236 -19.04 3.87 11.34
C ALA A 236 -20.03 4.57 10.38
N ASP A 237 -19.90 5.89 10.24
CA ASP A 237 -20.63 6.63 9.21
C ASP A 237 -20.00 6.37 7.84
N GLU A 238 -18.65 6.38 7.76
CA GLU A 238 -17.88 6.02 6.57
C GLU A 238 -16.67 5.15 7.01
N VAL A 239 -16.22 4.26 6.13
CA VAL A 239 -14.94 3.55 6.30
C VAL A 239 -14.04 3.91 5.12
N LEU A 240 -12.96 4.62 5.40
CA LEU A 240 -11.97 5.08 4.43
C LEU A 240 -10.88 4.04 4.27
N MET A 241 -10.44 3.81 3.05
CA MET A 241 -9.38 2.89 2.68
C MET A 241 -8.31 3.65 1.91
N MET A 242 -7.02 3.46 2.25
CA MET A 242 -5.92 4.28 1.76
C MET A 242 -4.73 3.41 1.34
N GLY A 243 -4.41 3.41 0.04
CA GLY A 243 -3.30 2.62 -0.50
C GLY A 243 -2.77 3.15 -1.81
N THR A 244 -1.51 2.91 -2.11
CA THR A 244 -0.80 3.52 -3.24
C THR A 244 -1.46 3.24 -4.59
N THR A 245 -1.93 2.01 -4.84
CA THR A 245 -2.48 1.64 -6.15
C THR A 245 -3.86 2.24 -6.40
N THR A 246 -4.75 2.19 -5.42
CA THR A 246 -6.13 2.71 -5.56
C THR A 246 -6.25 4.17 -5.13
N GLY A 247 -5.35 4.65 -4.28
CA GLY A 247 -5.41 5.98 -3.68
C GLY A 247 -6.30 6.00 -2.44
N LEU A 248 -7.28 6.87 -2.41
CA LEU A 248 -8.35 6.90 -1.42
C LEU A 248 -9.61 6.29 -2.01
N TRP A 249 -10.25 5.39 -1.29
CA TRP A 249 -11.57 4.82 -1.59
C TRP A 249 -12.30 4.45 -0.29
N PHE A 250 -13.43 3.79 -0.37
CA PHE A 250 -14.26 3.51 0.81
C PHE A 250 -14.77 2.07 0.83
N ALA A 251 -15.19 1.60 1.99
CA ALA A 251 -15.85 0.31 2.11
C ALA A 251 -17.32 0.40 1.68
N SER A 252 -17.77 -0.52 0.82
CA SER A 252 -19.18 -0.67 0.44
C SER A 252 -19.97 -1.57 1.39
N ALA A 253 -19.26 -2.41 2.13
CA ALA A 253 -19.81 -3.25 3.20
C ALA A 253 -18.72 -3.59 4.21
N VAL A 254 -19.09 -3.81 5.45
CA VAL A 254 -18.25 -4.33 6.53
C VAL A 254 -18.93 -5.59 7.05
N ASP A 255 -18.36 -6.75 6.79
CA ASP A 255 -19.01 -8.05 7.00
C ASP A 255 -20.40 -8.05 6.35
N GLU A 256 -21.47 -8.34 7.11
CA GLU A 256 -22.85 -8.34 6.64
C GLU A 256 -23.51 -6.93 6.66
N VAL A 257 -22.81 -5.90 7.13
CA VAL A 257 -23.36 -4.54 7.23
C VAL A 257 -23.15 -3.79 5.92
N ASP A 258 -24.25 -3.47 5.23
CA ASP A 258 -24.23 -2.74 3.95
C ASP A 258 -24.03 -1.23 4.16
N PHE A 259 -23.09 -0.65 3.45
CA PHE A 259 -22.75 0.78 3.44
C PHE A 259 -23.15 1.48 2.14
N LYS A 260 -23.74 0.79 1.16
CA LYS A 260 -24.00 1.34 -0.19
C LYS A 260 -24.91 2.58 -0.16
N GLN A 261 -25.89 2.61 0.73
CA GLN A 261 -26.83 3.73 0.84
C GLN A 261 -26.36 4.87 1.74
N LYS A 262 -25.20 4.75 2.38
CA LYS A 262 -24.65 5.80 3.25
C LYS A 262 -24.14 6.98 2.42
N THR A 263 -24.41 8.20 2.88
CA THR A 263 -23.74 9.40 2.38
C THR A 263 -22.28 9.38 2.84
N ARG A 264 -21.37 9.98 2.08
CA ARG A 264 -19.93 9.97 2.35
C ARG A 264 -19.32 11.36 2.18
N PRO A 265 -19.77 12.35 2.95
CA PRO A 265 -19.33 13.73 2.76
C PRO A 265 -17.82 13.89 3.02
N VAL A 266 -17.27 13.21 4.04
CA VAL A 266 -15.84 13.30 4.37
C VAL A 266 -14.99 12.65 3.27
N TYR A 267 -15.38 11.45 2.81
CA TYR A 267 -14.71 10.80 1.68
C TYR A 267 -14.68 11.70 0.43
N LEU A 268 -15.84 12.25 0.04
CA LEU A 268 -15.94 13.06 -1.17
C LEU A 268 -15.07 14.32 -1.09
N GLN A 269 -15.05 14.98 0.07
CA GLN A 269 -14.23 16.15 0.31
C GLN A 269 -12.73 15.82 0.20
N LEU A 270 -12.28 14.78 0.90
CA LEU A 270 -10.89 14.33 0.88
C LEU A 270 -10.46 13.84 -0.52
N GLN A 271 -11.33 13.09 -1.21
CA GLN A 271 -11.05 12.55 -2.53
C GLN A 271 -10.88 13.66 -3.57
N SER A 272 -11.73 14.69 -3.53
CA SER A 272 -11.62 15.86 -4.43
C SER A 272 -10.26 16.53 -4.29
N GLU A 273 -9.84 16.82 -3.06
CA GLU A 273 -8.56 17.48 -2.81
C GLU A 273 -7.36 16.58 -3.13
N PHE A 274 -7.46 15.29 -2.79
CA PHE A 274 -6.42 14.31 -3.13
C PHE A 274 -6.20 14.23 -4.65
N GLN A 275 -7.27 14.17 -5.44
CA GLN A 275 -7.17 14.19 -6.92
C GLN A 275 -6.53 15.49 -7.41
N ARG A 276 -6.88 16.66 -6.83
CA ARG A 276 -6.27 17.93 -7.18
C ARG A 276 -4.75 17.94 -6.95
N ILE A 277 -4.29 17.38 -5.83
CA ILE A 277 -2.86 17.27 -5.51
C ILE A 277 -2.15 16.33 -6.49
N LEU A 278 -2.75 15.18 -6.81
CA LEU A 278 -2.19 14.23 -7.76
C LEU A 278 -2.02 14.83 -9.16
N LEU A 279 -2.95 15.67 -9.61
CA LEU A 279 -2.90 16.32 -10.92
C LEU A 279 -1.95 17.55 -10.94
N ALA A 280 -1.94 18.36 -9.87
CA ALA A 280 -1.18 19.61 -9.83
C ALA A 280 0.35 19.42 -9.87
N GLY A 281 0.85 18.24 -9.62
CA GLY A 281 2.29 17.96 -9.64
C GLY A 281 3.08 18.59 -8.48
N LYS A 282 2.44 19.24 -7.54
CA LYS A 282 3.03 19.81 -6.33
C LYS A 282 3.00 18.79 -5.20
N ALA A 283 3.85 17.78 -5.27
CA ALA A 283 4.17 16.93 -4.12
C ALA A 283 5.55 16.36 -4.36
N SER A 284 6.53 17.06 -3.87
CA SER A 284 7.93 16.64 -3.76
C SER A 284 8.11 15.54 -2.73
#